data_14defa807c5fe5f6e56dc9c6e2f880ef
#
_entry.id   14defa807c5fe5f6e56dc9c6e2f880ef
#
_cell.length_a   1.000
_cell.length_b   1.000
_cell.length_c   1.000
_cell.angle_alpha   90.00
_cell.angle_beta   90.00
_cell.angle_gamma   90.00
#
_symmetry.space_group_name_H-M   'P 1'
#
loop_
_entity.id
_entity.type
_entity.pdbx_description
1 polymer ?
#
loop_
_entity_poly.entity_id
_entity_poly.type
_entity_poly.pdbx_seq_one_letter_code
_entity_poly.pdbx_strand_id
1 'polypeptide(L)'
;MITITLIGLDQYTVAHYSKDHTKNIADLFETSEDNIMFVATDSLTFHKGVDQPSWNSIVRVNAPAKFEPLSKVVAKYLINTLKDFTISLAVEFYFFHDHDRYEYINPDYPRFLTEDNIVHAEEDSLEEGEELYEGNIFEGYEEQLDKIYTVDDDEDKN
;
A
#
# COMPACT_ATOMS: atom_id res chain seq x y z
N MET A 1 5.66 -17.22 -1.14
CA MET A 1 4.70 -16.13 -1.51
C MET A 1 5.32 -15.28 -2.60
N ILE A 2 4.53 -14.89 -3.58
CA ILE A 2 4.89 -13.96 -4.66
C ILE A 2 4.29 -12.60 -4.28
N THR A 3 5.08 -11.55 -4.33
CA THR A 3 4.61 -10.18 -4.03
C THR A 3 4.71 -9.33 -5.29
N ILE A 4 3.61 -8.71 -5.68
CA ILE A 4 3.51 -7.84 -6.85
C ILE A 4 3.27 -6.42 -6.37
N THR A 5 4.29 -5.58 -6.49
CA THR A 5 4.24 -4.18 -6.07
C THR A 5 3.99 -3.29 -7.28
N LEU A 6 2.95 -2.47 -7.23
CA LEU A 6 2.62 -1.50 -8.26
C LEU A 6 3.00 -0.09 -7.79
N ILE A 7 3.87 0.56 -8.53
CA ILE A 7 4.42 1.89 -8.25
C ILE A 7 3.90 2.85 -9.32
N GLY A 8 3.37 4.00 -8.89
CA GLY A 8 2.82 5.02 -9.79
C GLY A 8 1.36 4.79 -10.19
N LEU A 9 0.67 3.83 -9.55
CA LEU A 9 -0.78 3.63 -9.64
C LEU A 9 -1.41 3.86 -8.25
N ASP A 10 -2.63 4.38 -8.23
CA ASP A 10 -3.36 4.60 -7.00
C ASP A 10 -3.87 3.29 -6.36
N GLN A 11 -4.14 3.34 -5.06
CA GLN A 11 -4.52 2.17 -4.27
C GLN A 11 -5.85 1.53 -4.74
N TYR A 12 -6.80 2.31 -5.26
CA TYR A 12 -8.10 1.80 -5.70
C TYR A 12 -7.93 1.00 -6.99
N THR A 13 -7.13 1.51 -7.93
CA THR A 13 -6.76 0.80 -9.15
C THR A 13 -6.07 -0.53 -8.81
N VAL A 14 -5.13 -0.52 -7.84
CA VAL A 14 -4.43 -1.74 -7.42
C VAL A 14 -5.38 -2.73 -6.75
N ALA A 15 -6.30 -2.26 -5.89
CA ALA A 15 -7.28 -3.11 -5.24
C ALA A 15 -8.20 -3.82 -6.26
N HIS A 16 -8.77 -3.07 -7.21
CA HIS A 16 -9.60 -3.64 -8.27
C HIS A 16 -8.81 -4.62 -9.16
N TYR A 17 -7.61 -4.22 -9.57
CA TYR A 17 -6.73 -5.08 -10.35
C TYR A 17 -6.43 -6.39 -9.63
N SER A 18 -6.14 -6.34 -8.34
CA SER A 18 -5.89 -7.54 -7.54
C SER A 18 -7.10 -8.47 -7.51
N LYS A 19 -8.30 -7.94 -7.31
CA LYS A 19 -9.56 -8.70 -7.31
C LYS A 19 -9.76 -9.46 -8.61
N ASP A 20 -9.53 -8.79 -9.75
CA ASP A 20 -9.82 -9.34 -11.07
C ASP A 20 -8.73 -10.28 -11.60
N HIS A 21 -7.49 -10.13 -11.14
CA HIS A 21 -6.33 -10.78 -11.78
C HIS A 21 -5.55 -11.74 -10.89
N THR A 22 -5.81 -11.83 -9.57
CA THR A 22 -5.10 -12.74 -8.66
C THR A 22 -5.14 -14.17 -9.16
N LYS A 23 -6.34 -14.68 -9.51
CA LYS A 23 -6.50 -16.04 -10.00
C LYS A 23 -5.70 -16.31 -11.27
N ASN A 24 -5.81 -15.43 -12.26
CA ASN A 24 -5.10 -15.62 -13.53
C ASN A 24 -3.58 -15.61 -13.36
N ILE A 25 -3.07 -14.75 -12.48
CA ILE A 25 -1.64 -14.66 -12.18
C ILE A 25 -1.17 -15.89 -11.41
N ALA A 26 -1.97 -16.39 -10.47
CA ALA A 26 -1.68 -17.64 -9.76
C ALA A 26 -1.61 -18.82 -10.72
N ASP A 27 -2.54 -18.92 -11.65
CA ASP A 27 -2.55 -19.95 -12.71
C ASP A 27 -1.27 -19.86 -13.59
N LEU A 28 -0.82 -18.65 -13.96
CA LEU A 28 0.41 -18.43 -14.73
C LEU A 28 1.68 -18.83 -13.97
N PHE A 29 1.67 -18.66 -12.66
CA PHE A 29 2.75 -19.12 -11.78
C PHE A 29 2.60 -20.58 -11.34
N GLU A 30 1.55 -21.28 -11.78
CA GLU A 30 1.26 -22.66 -11.36
C GLU A 30 1.22 -22.81 -9.83
N THR A 31 0.54 -21.86 -9.15
CA THR A 31 0.46 -21.79 -7.69
C THR A 31 -0.96 -21.43 -7.22
N SER A 32 -1.18 -21.53 -5.90
CA SER A 32 -2.44 -21.07 -5.29
C SER A 32 -2.54 -19.56 -5.24
N GLU A 33 -3.75 -19.03 -5.29
CA GLU A 33 -4.06 -17.61 -5.07
C GLU A 33 -3.53 -17.10 -3.73
N ASP A 34 -3.53 -17.94 -2.68
CA ASP A 34 -2.95 -17.64 -1.36
C ASP A 34 -1.43 -17.36 -1.39
N ASN A 35 -0.78 -17.65 -2.49
CA ASN A 35 0.63 -17.33 -2.68
C ASN A 35 0.87 -16.03 -3.44
N ILE A 36 -0.18 -15.30 -3.80
CA ILE A 36 -0.10 -14.01 -4.49
C ILE A 36 -0.52 -12.89 -3.54
N MET A 37 0.28 -11.85 -3.46
CA MET A 37 -0.05 -10.64 -2.71
C MET A 37 0.28 -9.42 -3.54
N PHE A 38 -0.66 -8.48 -3.62
CA PHE A 38 -0.45 -7.19 -4.24
C PHE A 38 -0.09 -6.12 -3.19
N VAL A 39 0.77 -5.21 -3.58
CA VAL A 39 1.17 -4.06 -2.76
C VAL A 39 0.98 -2.79 -3.58
N ALA A 40 0.10 -1.93 -3.11
CA ALA A 40 0.02 -0.56 -3.59
C ALA A 40 1.03 0.30 -2.82
N THR A 41 1.85 1.05 -3.54
CA THR A 41 2.74 2.03 -2.92
C THR A 41 2.19 3.42 -3.19
N ASP A 42 1.91 4.16 -2.14
CA ASP A 42 1.57 5.59 -2.25
C ASP A 42 2.88 6.38 -2.50
N SER A 43 3.42 6.19 -3.70
CA SER A 43 4.71 6.76 -4.11
C SER A 43 4.53 7.69 -5.30
N LEU A 44 5.12 8.86 -5.19
CA LEU A 44 5.23 9.78 -6.31
C LEU A 44 6.47 9.42 -7.14
N THR A 45 6.34 9.42 -8.45
CA THR A 45 7.43 9.21 -9.40
C THR A 45 7.77 10.53 -10.08
N PHE A 46 9.05 10.88 -10.17
CA PHE A 46 9.48 12.15 -10.74
C PHE A 46 10.47 11.96 -11.90
N HIS A 47 10.33 12.78 -12.93
CA HIS A 47 11.35 12.97 -13.96
C HIS A 47 11.68 14.46 -14.09
N LYS A 48 12.95 14.83 -13.88
CA LYS A 48 13.41 16.23 -13.89
C LYS A 48 12.57 17.18 -13.04
N GLY A 49 12.13 16.71 -11.86
CA GLY A 49 11.31 17.48 -10.91
C GLY A 49 9.82 17.55 -11.24
N VAL A 50 9.38 16.93 -12.33
CA VAL A 50 7.94 16.85 -12.69
C VAL A 50 7.38 15.52 -12.27
N ASP A 51 6.25 15.55 -11.54
CA ASP A 51 5.52 14.36 -11.13
C ASP A 51 4.94 13.60 -12.34
N GLN A 52 4.95 12.27 -12.26
CA GLN A 52 4.59 11.36 -13.35
C GLN A 52 3.41 10.44 -12.98
N PRO A 53 2.28 10.94 -12.45
CA PRO A 53 1.19 10.09 -11.99
C PRO A 53 0.60 9.33 -13.18
N SER A 54 0.53 8.01 -13.08
CA SER A 54 0.06 7.11 -14.14
C SER A 54 0.74 7.29 -15.52
N TRP A 55 1.80 8.11 -15.59
CA TRP A 55 2.56 8.29 -16.83
C TRP A 55 3.66 7.26 -16.99
N ASN A 56 4.39 7.01 -15.89
CA ASN A 56 5.42 5.99 -15.82
C ASN A 56 5.17 5.12 -14.58
N SER A 57 4.75 3.90 -14.78
CA SER A 57 4.49 2.95 -13.72
C SER A 57 5.48 1.79 -13.75
N ILE A 58 5.77 1.23 -12.59
CA ILE A 58 6.68 0.09 -12.45
C ILE A 58 5.97 -1.01 -11.68
N VAL A 59 5.97 -2.21 -12.22
CA VAL A 59 5.54 -3.41 -11.52
C VAL A 59 6.78 -4.19 -11.09
N ARG A 60 6.94 -4.39 -9.78
CA ARG A 60 7.98 -5.23 -9.21
C ARG A 60 7.38 -6.54 -8.74
N VAL A 61 7.89 -7.62 -9.29
CA VAL A 61 7.50 -8.98 -8.94
C VAL A 61 8.63 -9.62 -8.15
N ASN A 62 8.41 -9.82 -6.84
CA ASN A 62 9.31 -10.57 -5.99
C ASN A 62 8.78 -12.00 -5.87
N ALA A 63 9.54 -12.98 -6.34
CA ALA A 63 9.10 -14.36 -6.39
C ALA A 63 10.24 -15.33 -6.02
N PRO A 64 9.91 -16.53 -5.49
CA PRO A 64 10.90 -17.61 -5.38
C PRO A 64 11.59 -17.92 -6.72
N ALA A 65 12.90 -18.23 -6.68
CA ALA A 65 13.73 -18.47 -7.86
C ALA A 65 13.17 -19.58 -8.79
N LYS A 66 12.43 -20.53 -8.23
CA LYS A 66 11.79 -21.61 -9.02
C LYS A 66 10.81 -21.10 -10.08
N PHE A 67 10.29 -19.87 -9.93
CA PHE A 67 9.36 -19.25 -10.86
C PHE A 67 10.05 -18.39 -11.95
N GLU A 68 11.38 -18.29 -11.94
CA GLU A 68 12.13 -17.52 -12.95
C GLU A 68 11.79 -17.91 -14.39
N PRO A 69 11.62 -19.22 -14.74
CA PRO A 69 11.25 -19.62 -16.11
C PRO A 69 9.91 -19.06 -16.59
N LEU A 70 9.00 -18.70 -15.68
CA LEU A 70 7.66 -18.17 -16.00
C LEU A 70 7.64 -16.64 -16.15
N SER A 71 8.74 -15.95 -15.84
CA SER A 71 8.82 -14.48 -15.84
C SER A 71 8.34 -13.86 -17.15
N LYS A 72 8.71 -14.43 -18.29
CA LYS A 72 8.35 -13.89 -19.61
C LYS A 72 6.85 -13.94 -19.89
N VAL A 73 6.16 -15.02 -19.52
CA VAL A 73 4.72 -15.15 -19.73
C VAL A 73 3.95 -14.25 -18.76
N VAL A 74 4.39 -14.16 -17.51
CA VAL A 74 3.82 -13.28 -16.51
C VAL A 74 4.04 -11.80 -16.88
N ALA A 75 5.24 -11.41 -17.32
CA ALA A 75 5.49 -10.04 -17.80
C ALA A 75 4.56 -9.65 -18.95
N LYS A 76 4.37 -10.53 -19.92
CA LYS A 76 3.47 -10.28 -21.05
C LYS A 76 2.03 -10.09 -20.57
N TYR A 77 1.58 -10.90 -19.63
CA TYR A 77 0.24 -10.78 -19.04
C TYR A 77 0.08 -9.44 -18.33
N LEU A 78 0.99 -9.11 -17.41
CA LEU A 78 0.97 -7.86 -16.64
C LEU A 78 0.98 -6.62 -17.56
N ILE A 79 1.83 -6.61 -18.60
CA ILE A 79 1.87 -5.51 -19.57
C ILE A 79 0.53 -5.39 -20.32
N ASN A 80 -0.03 -6.51 -20.78
CA ASN A 80 -1.27 -6.48 -21.56
C ASN A 80 -2.48 -6.01 -20.75
N THR A 81 -2.52 -6.32 -19.45
CA THR A 81 -3.65 -5.98 -18.56
C THR A 81 -3.51 -4.63 -17.88
N LEU A 82 -2.28 -4.11 -17.75
CA LEU A 82 -2.03 -2.82 -17.07
C LEU A 82 -1.81 -1.65 -18.04
N LYS A 83 -1.54 -1.90 -19.31
CA LYS A 83 -1.25 -0.84 -20.30
C LYS A 83 -2.35 0.21 -20.47
N ASP A 84 -3.59 -0.13 -20.10
CA ASP A 84 -4.72 0.79 -20.21
C ASP A 84 -4.83 1.75 -19.02
N PHE A 85 -4.06 1.50 -17.93
CA PHE A 85 -4.00 2.32 -16.73
C PHE A 85 -2.80 3.26 -16.70
N THR A 86 -1.83 3.10 -17.59
CA THR A 86 -0.58 3.86 -17.60
C THR A 86 -0.06 4.06 -19.03
N ILE A 87 0.67 5.16 -19.26
CA ILE A 87 1.26 5.45 -20.58
C ILE A 87 2.50 4.59 -20.83
N SER A 88 3.34 4.44 -19.83
CA SER A 88 4.56 3.63 -19.89
C SER A 88 4.62 2.68 -18.70
N LEU A 89 4.96 1.43 -18.96
CA LEU A 89 5.01 0.39 -17.93
C LEU A 89 6.32 -0.40 -18.04
N ALA A 90 7.01 -0.52 -16.91
CA ALA A 90 8.10 -1.46 -16.75
C ALA A 90 7.68 -2.61 -15.82
N VAL A 91 8.09 -3.83 -16.14
CA VAL A 91 7.91 -5.00 -15.27
C VAL A 91 9.29 -5.54 -14.91
N GLU A 92 9.59 -5.55 -13.62
CA GLU A 92 10.87 -5.97 -13.06
C GLU A 92 10.67 -7.20 -12.20
N PHE A 93 11.56 -8.20 -12.33
CA PHE A 93 11.52 -9.40 -11.51
C PHE A 93 12.72 -9.46 -10.57
N TYR A 94 12.45 -9.81 -9.32
CA TYR A 94 13.44 -10.03 -8.28
C TYR A 94 13.20 -11.43 -7.71
N PHE A 95 14.16 -12.32 -7.93
CA PHE A 95 14.05 -13.70 -7.48
C PHE A 95 14.88 -13.94 -6.24
N PHE A 96 14.29 -14.63 -5.26
CA PHE A 96 14.94 -15.03 -4.03
C PHE A 96 14.93 -16.55 -3.86
N HIS A 97 15.91 -17.08 -3.16
CA HIS A 97 15.94 -18.49 -2.78
C HIS A 97 15.14 -18.72 -1.50
N ASP A 98 14.70 -19.96 -1.26
CA ASP A 98 13.87 -20.30 -0.11
C ASP A 98 14.52 -19.94 1.24
N HIS A 99 15.86 -19.95 1.31
CA HIS A 99 16.62 -19.58 2.50
C HIS A 99 16.78 -18.05 2.70
N ASP A 100 16.34 -17.22 1.74
CA ASP A 100 16.42 -15.76 1.84
C ASP A 100 15.15 -15.14 2.42
N ARG A 101 14.11 -15.96 2.66
CA ARG A 101 12.83 -15.50 3.16
C ARG A 101 12.40 -16.30 4.40
N TYR A 102 12.16 -15.56 5.48
CA TYR A 102 11.62 -16.08 6.72
C TYR A 102 10.24 -15.51 6.94
N GLU A 103 9.27 -16.34 7.32
CA GLU A 103 7.87 -15.93 7.46
C GLU A 103 7.29 -16.53 8.75
N TYR A 104 6.60 -15.71 9.51
CA TYR A 104 5.76 -16.14 10.62
C TYR A 104 4.29 -15.93 10.22
N ILE A 105 3.50 -16.98 10.32
CA ILE A 105 2.05 -16.94 10.11
C ILE A 105 1.41 -17.31 11.44
N ASN A 106 0.58 -16.41 11.98
CA ASN A 106 -0.12 -16.68 13.22
C ASN A 106 -1.19 -17.77 12.96
N PRO A 107 -1.13 -18.92 13.67
CA PRO A 107 -2.05 -20.03 13.44
C PRO A 107 -3.49 -19.75 13.90
N ASP A 108 -3.69 -18.75 14.76
CA ASP A 108 -5.00 -18.41 15.33
C ASP A 108 -5.84 -17.51 14.40
N TYR A 109 -5.25 -17.03 13.29
CA TYR A 109 -5.91 -16.12 12.37
C TYR A 109 -5.78 -16.57 10.91
N PRO A 110 -6.75 -16.24 10.05
CA PRO A 110 -6.60 -16.48 8.62
C PRO A 110 -5.44 -15.67 8.06
N ARG A 111 -4.73 -16.23 7.07
CA ARG A 111 -3.59 -15.56 6.46
C ARG A 111 -3.96 -14.23 5.80
N PHE A 112 -5.13 -14.17 5.18
CA PHE A 112 -5.63 -12.99 4.51
C PHE A 112 -7.03 -12.62 5.02
N LEU A 113 -7.28 -11.32 5.08
CA LEU A 113 -8.64 -10.82 5.20
C LEU A 113 -9.34 -10.97 3.84
N THR A 114 -10.55 -11.51 3.87
CA THR A 114 -11.42 -11.67 2.70
C THR A 114 -12.79 -11.07 3.01
N GLU A 115 -13.60 -10.82 1.98
CA GLU A 115 -14.96 -10.31 2.18
C GLU A 115 -15.78 -11.20 3.14
N ASP A 116 -15.51 -12.51 3.17
CA ASP A 116 -16.23 -13.48 4.01
C ASP A 116 -15.75 -13.50 5.47
N ASN A 117 -14.54 -13.04 5.78
CA ASN A 117 -13.95 -13.09 7.12
C ASN A 117 -13.71 -11.71 7.75
N ILE A 118 -14.03 -10.63 7.06
CA ILE A 118 -14.03 -9.28 7.63
C ILE A 118 -15.28 -9.15 8.51
N VAL A 119 -15.06 -9.02 9.82
CA VAL A 119 -16.10 -8.55 10.74
C VAL A 119 -16.11 -7.03 10.60
N HIS A 120 -17.12 -6.50 9.92
CA HIS A 120 -17.43 -5.09 10.08
C HIS A 120 -17.87 -4.93 11.54
N ALA A 121 -17.10 -4.22 12.36
CA ALA A 121 -17.65 -3.70 13.60
C ALA A 121 -18.90 -2.94 13.17
N GLU A 122 -20.09 -3.40 13.57
CA GLU A 122 -21.27 -2.57 13.55
C GLU A 122 -20.81 -1.29 14.23
N GLU A 123 -20.94 -0.14 13.55
CA GLU A 123 -20.85 1.14 14.24
C GLU A 123 -21.81 0.97 15.42
N ASP A 124 -21.23 0.72 16.61
CA ASP A 124 -21.99 0.80 17.84
C ASP A 124 -22.72 2.12 17.70
N SER A 125 -24.03 2.01 17.53
CA SER A 125 -24.90 3.17 17.54
C SER A 125 -24.51 3.88 18.82
N LEU A 126 -23.77 4.98 18.67
CA LEU A 126 -23.50 5.91 19.77
C LEU A 126 -24.86 6.06 20.43
N GLU A 127 -25.02 5.51 21.64
CA GLU A 127 -26.27 5.67 22.35
C GLU A 127 -26.57 7.15 22.32
N GLU A 128 -27.77 7.52 21.85
CA GLU A 128 -28.23 8.91 21.82
C GLU A 128 -28.12 9.45 23.27
N GLY A 129 -26.98 10.06 23.60
CA GLY A 129 -26.68 10.56 24.94
C GLY A 129 -25.21 10.69 25.28
N GLU A 130 -24.27 10.11 24.54
CA GLU A 130 -22.89 10.51 24.66
C GLU A 130 -22.69 11.81 23.90
N GLU A 131 -22.70 12.90 24.64
CA GLU A 131 -22.31 14.23 24.14
C GLU A 131 -20.93 14.06 23.49
N LEU A 132 -20.87 14.13 22.16
CA LEU A 132 -19.62 14.34 21.45
C LEU A 132 -18.90 15.46 22.19
N TYR A 133 -17.70 15.19 22.70
CA TYR A 133 -16.87 16.17 23.38
C TYR A 133 -16.69 17.38 22.44
N GLU A 134 -17.55 18.39 22.60
CA GLU A 134 -17.48 19.67 21.89
C GLU A 134 -16.39 20.58 22.46
N GLY A 135 -15.51 20.04 23.29
CA GLY A 135 -14.39 20.76 23.85
C GLY A 135 -13.41 21.15 22.76
N ASN A 136 -13.10 22.42 22.68
CA ASN A 136 -12.02 22.91 21.83
C ASN A 136 -10.70 22.33 22.38
N ILE A 137 -10.15 21.29 21.69
CA ILE A 137 -8.87 20.67 22.06
C ILE A 137 -7.69 21.66 22.07
N PHE A 138 -7.88 22.86 21.54
CA PHE A 138 -6.92 23.96 21.54
C PHE A 138 -7.23 25.02 22.60
N GLU A 139 -8.26 24.82 23.44
CA GLU A 139 -8.57 25.74 24.52
C GLU A 139 -7.40 25.81 25.52
N GLY A 140 -6.84 26.99 25.67
CA GLY A 140 -5.62 27.21 26.49
C GLY A 140 -4.30 27.08 25.77
N TYR A 141 -4.27 26.65 24.50
CA TYR A 141 -3.03 26.55 23.72
C TYR A 141 -2.51 27.95 23.33
N GLU A 142 -3.41 28.90 23.06
CA GLU A 142 -3.04 30.28 22.75
C GLU A 142 -2.40 30.98 23.96
N GLU A 143 -2.89 30.74 25.18
CA GLU A 143 -2.27 31.27 26.41
C GLU A 143 -0.90 30.66 26.71
N GLN A 144 -0.64 29.44 26.24
CA GLN A 144 0.68 28.80 26.39
C GLN A 144 1.66 29.33 25.33
N LEU A 145 1.22 29.60 24.13
CA LEU A 145 2.04 30.20 23.08
C LEU A 145 2.45 31.63 23.45
N ASP A 146 1.54 32.44 23.97
CA ASP A 146 1.84 33.80 24.40
C ASP A 146 2.90 33.82 25.51
N LYS A 147 2.89 32.85 26.43
CA LYS A 147 3.91 32.72 27.46
C LYS A 147 5.30 32.34 26.94
N ILE A 148 5.35 31.59 25.85
CA ILE A 148 6.60 31.16 25.21
C ILE A 148 7.23 32.33 24.43
N TYR A 149 6.40 33.15 23.77
CA TYR A 149 6.89 34.27 22.96
C TYR A 149 7.16 35.58 23.73
N THR A 150 6.72 35.72 24.98
CA THR A 150 6.95 36.91 25.81
C THR A 150 8.21 36.84 26.68
N VAL A 151 8.99 35.72 26.64
CA VAL A 151 10.19 35.56 27.47
C VAL A 151 11.48 36.08 26.81
N ASP A 152 11.50 36.36 25.49
CA ASP A 152 12.72 36.70 24.76
C ASP A 152 12.97 38.20 24.57
N ASP A 153 12.14 39.13 25.10
CA ASP A 153 12.29 40.58 24.83
C ASP A 153 13.02 41.36 25.96
N ASP A 154 13.50 40.72 27.04
CA ASP A 154 14.07 41.43 28.17
C ASP A 154 15.61 41.26 28.39
N GLU A 155 16.35 40.61 27.50
CA GLU A 155 17.82 40.42 27.66
C GLU A 155 18.74 41.27 26.76
N ASP A 156 18.26 42.32 26.09
CA ASP A 156 19.13 43.23 25.34
C ASP A 156 19.02 44.70 25.78
N LYS A 157 19.19 44.97 27.08
CA LYS A 157 19.52 46.33 27.58
C LYS A 157 20.35 46.24 28.86
N ASN A 158 21.67 46.02 28.69
CA ASN A 158 22.67 46.64 29.58
C ASN A 158 24.07 46.55 28.95
#